data_a0b3e85357e89a88ed986afd79682a94
#
_entry.id   a0b3e85357e89a88ed986afd79682a94
#
_cell.length_a   1.000
_cell.length_b   1.000
_cell.length_c   1.000
_cell.angle_alpha   90.00
_cell.angle_beta   90.00
_cell.angle_gamma   90.00
#
_symmetry.space_group_name_H-M   'P 1'
#
loop_
_entity.id
_entity.type
_entity.pdbx_description
1 polymer ?
#
loop_
_entity_poly.entity_id
_entity_poly.type
_entity_poly.pdbx_seq_one_letter_code
_entity_poly.pdbx_strand_id
1 'polypeptide(L)'
;MRIQSTLFGTIPLTLALALAGCAPLVTQSPGGKLSPVNAVAMDGNDRVILKGADVVAYFTQNAYKQGNPAIKSTYENVTFYFSSAENKALFDKEPTRYLPEFGGYCANGIVYAIPWGGDADTWRMLDGKLYIFGGAGSRDAFLLDVPRNRQLADKYWNEEVKGSNAFTQRTLRTTVNRVAHYKSGAELAAEVAAAKK
;
A
#
# COMPACT_ATOMS: atom_id res chain seq x y z
N MET A 1 14.65 23.95 -64.50
CA MET A 1 15.15 22.88 -63.63
C MET A 1 14.77 23.24 -62.23
N ARG A 2 13.67 22.66 -61.69
CA ARG A 2 13.13 22.95 -60.38
C ARG A 2 13.52 21.79 -59.48
N ILE A 3 14.26 22.09 -58.42
CA ILE A 3 14.64 21.13 -57.38
C ILE A 3 13.57 21.22 -56.30
N GLN A 4 12.82 20.12 -56.12
CA GLN A 4 11.90 19.96 -55.01
C GLN A 4 12.69 19.37 -53.80
N SER A 5 12.78 20.11 -52.73
CA SER A 5 13.30 19.67 -51.46
C SER A 5 12.16 19.04 -50.66
N THR A 6 12.22 17.73 -50.45
CA THR A 6 11.36 16.96 -49.55
C THR A 6 11.82 17.15 -48.10
N LEU A 7 11.02 17.80 -47.28
CA LEU A 7 11.16 17.87 -45.83
C LEU A 7 10.69 16.55 -45.21
N PHE A 8 11.63 15.76 -44.74
CA PHE A 8 11.34 14.64 -43.84
C PHE A 8 11.14 15.22 -42.42
N GLY A 9 9.91 15.22 -41.98
CA GLY A 9 9.57 15.55 -40.60
C GLY A 9 10.01 14.43 -39.66
N THR A 10 10.95 14.71 -38.81
CA THR A 10 11.32 13.86 -37.68
C THR A 10 10.23 13.97 -36.60
N ILE A 11 9.44 12.92 -36.44
CA ILE A 11 8.50 12.77 -35.32
C ILE A 11 9.35 12.48 -34.08
N PRO A 12 9.24 13.27 -33.00
CA PRO A 12 10.04 13.01 -31.81
C PRO A 12 9.57 11.76 -31.07
N LEU A 13 10.49 10.85 -30.84
CA LEU A 13 10.38 9.56 -30.15
C LEU A 13 10.21 9.72 -28.62
N THR A 14 9.66 10.82 -28.14
CA THR A 14 9.61 11.13 -26.69
C THR A 14 8.28 10.79 -26.02
N LEU A 15 7.28 10.24 -26.72
CA LEU A 15 5.96 9.98 -26.13
C LEU A 15 5.76 8.53 -25.64
N ALA A 16 6.70 7.62 -25.88
CA ALA A 16 6.52 6.21 -25.54
C ALA A 16 6.95 5.82 -24.11
N LEU A 17 7.71 6.68 -23.40
CA LEU A 17 8.19 6.35 -22.02
C LEU A 17 7.20 6.67 -20.89
N ALA A 18 6.14 7.44 -21.17
CA ALA A 18 5.20 7.87 -20.13
C ALA A 18 4.13 6.80 -19.77
N LEU A 19 3.93 5.80 -20.60
CA LEU A 19 2.88 4.79 -20.39
C LEU A 19 3.31 3.58 -19.56
N ALA A 20 4.61 3.30 -19.47
CA ALA A 20 5.12 2.15 -18.71
C ALA A 20 5.06 2.34 -17.18
N GLY A 21 4.97 3.59 -16.70
CA GLY A 21 4.87 3.88 -15.26
C GLY A 21 3.46 3.80 -14.67
N CYS A 22 2.40 3.75 -15.48
CA CYS A 22 1.01 3.79 -15.00
C CYS A 22 0.45 2.41 -14.64
N ALA A 23 0.95 1.32 -15.21
CA ALA A 23 0.43 -0.02 -14.98
C ALA A 23 0.54 -0.47 -13.50
N PRO A 24 1.67 -0.29 -12.79
CA PRO A 24 1.76 -0.64 -11.36
C PRO A 24 0.82 0.17 -10.48
N LEU A 25 0.53 1.42 -10.84
CA LEU A 25 -0.31 2.33 -10.06
C LEU A 25 -1.80 2.01 -10.20
N VAL A 26 -2.23 1.58 -11.38
CA VAL A 26 -3.62 1.15 -11.62
C VAL A 26 -3.93 -0.13 -10.85
N THR A 27 -2.96 -1.04 -10.73
CA THR A 27 -3.13 -2.28 -9.97
C THR A 27 -3.19 -2.06 -8.44
N GLN A 28 -2.62 -0.97 -7.93
CA GLN A 28 -2.71 -0.61 -6.50
C GLN A 28 -4.07 -0.04 -6.09
N SER A 29 -4.93 0.30 -7.02
CA SER A 29 -6.28 0.82 -6.76
C SER A 29 -7.32 0.02 -7.55
N PRO A 30 -7.51 -1.26 -7.23
CA PRO A 30 -8.53 -2.06 -7.88
C PRO A 30 -9.93 -1.52 -7.54
N GLY A 31 -10.78 -1.37 -8.52
CA GLY A 31 -12.20 -1.10 -8.31
C GLY A 31 -12.86 -2.31 -7.64
N GLY A 32 -13.04 -2.24 -6.33
CA GLY A 32 -13.67 -3.28 -5.52
C GLY A 32 -13.99 -2.74 -4.14
N LYS A 33 -14.64 -3.55 -3.29
CA LYS A 33 -14.99 -3.13 -1.92
C LYS A 33 -13.76 -2.88 -1.04
N LEU A 34 -12.66 -3.62 -1.29
CA LEU A 34 -11.36 -3.36 -0.68
C LEU A 34 -10.57 -2.35 -1.53
N SER A 35 -10.96 -1.10 -1.56
CA SER A 35 -10.28 -0.07 -2.34
C SER A 35 -10.00 1.15 -1.47
N PRO A 36 -8.81 1.73 -1.54
CA PRO A 36 -7.62 1.19 -2.21
C PRO A 36 -6.98 0.04 -1.42
N VAL A 37 -6.24 -0.83 -2.11
CA VAL A 37 -5.51 -1.95 -1.50
C VAL A 37 -4.07 -1.93 -1.99
N ASN A 38 -3.12 -2.17 -1.09
CA ASN A 38 -1.71 -2.34 -1.44
C ASN A 38 -1.48 -3.72 -2.10
N ALA A 39 -1.99 -3.84 -3.32
CA ALA A 39 -1.86 -5.00 -4.16
C ALA A 39 -1.16 -4.65 -5.47
N VAL A 40 -0.35 -5.58 -5.97
CA VAL A 40 0.38 -5.44 -7.23
C VAL A 40 0.05 -6.61 -8.16
N ALA A 41 0.14 -6.38 -9.47
CA ALA A 41 0.05 -7.46 -10.43
C ALA A 41 1.26 -8.39 -10.24
N MET A 42 0.96 -9.65 -9.97
CA MET A 42 1.91 -10.74 -9.89
C MET A 42 1.29 -11.92 -10.60
N ASP A 43 2.12 -12.85 -11.06
CA ASP A 43 1.66 -14.13 -11.59
C ASP A 43 0.50 -13.96 -12.61
N GLY A 44 0.77 -13.27 -13.70
CA GLY A 44 -0.25 -12.89 -14.70
C GLY A 44 -0.98 -11.60 -14.31
N ASN A 45 -2.30 -11.66 -14.20
CA ASN A 45 -3.15 -10.51 -13.86
C ASN A 45 -3.65 -10.52 -12.41
N ASP A 46 -3.24 -11.49 -11.61
CA ASP A 46 -3.64 -11.55 -10.20
C ASP A 46 -3.13 -10.34 -9.44
N ARG A 47 -4.04 -9.62 -8.80
CA ARG A 47 -3.72 -8.51 -7.91
C ARG A 47 -3.47 -9.04 -6.52
N VAL A 48 -2.21 -9.21 -6.19
CA VAL A 48 -1.77 -9.88 -4.98
C VAL A 48 -1.46 -8.88 -3.89
N ILE A 49 -2.13 -8.99 -2.73
CA ILE A 49 -1.91 -8.11 -1.59
C ILE A 49 -0.51 -8.34 -1.00
N LEU A 50 0.13 -7.25 -0.57
CA LEU A 50 1.41 -7.27 0.15
C LEU A 50 2.46 -8.16 -0.53
N LYS A 51 2.46 -8.20 -1.87
CA LYS A 51 3.37 -9.04 -2.67
C LYS A 51 3.33 -10.52 -2.30
N GLY A 52 2.18 -11.01 -1.86
CA GLY A 52 1.95 -12.41 -1.54
C GLY A 52 2.36 -12.84 -0.13
N ALA A 53 2.54 -11.93 0.79
CA ALA A 53 2.67 -12.27 2.21
C ALA A 53 1.40 -12.94 2.74
N ASP A 54 1.58 -13.97 3.56
CA ASP A 54 0.49 -14.71 4.19
C ASP A 54 -0.13 -13.90 5.33
N VAL A 55 -1.29 -13.31 5.07
CA VAL A 55 -1.95 -12.44 6.06
C VAL A 55 -2.38 -13.18 7.33
N VAL A 56 -2.62 -14.49 7.26
CA VAL A 56 -3.01 -15.32 8.41
C VAL A 56 -1.84 -15.58 9.35
N ALA A 57 -0.63 -15.71 8.82
CA ALA A 57 0.56 -16.01 9.61
C ALA A 57 0.86 -14.95 10.67
N TYR A 58 0.54 -13.68 10.42
CA TYR A 58 0.69 -12.63 11.44
C TYR A 58 -0.17 -12.89 12.67
N PHE A 59 -1.38 -13.40 12.50
CA PHE A 59 -2.32 -13.66 13.59
C PHE A 59 -2.06 -14.99 14.29
N THR A 60 -1.67 -16.01 13.54
CA THR A 60 -1.54 -17.38 14.09
C THR A 60 -0.14 -17.70 14.57
N GLN A 61 0.88 -17.09 13.97
CA GLN A 61 2.29 -17.39 14.22
C GLN A 61 3.07 -16.17 14.74
N ASN A 62 2.43 -14.98 14.78
CA ASN A 62 3.08 -13.71 15.10
C ASN A 62 4.34 -13.46 14.24
N ALA A 63 4.27 -13.79 12.96
CA ALA A 63 5.42 -13.77 12.06
C ALA A 63 5.03 -13.39 10.63
N TYR A 64 5.94 -12.68 9.95
CA TYR A 64 5.92 -12.59 8.50
C TYR A 64 6.23 -13.95 7.88
N LYS A 65 5.41 -14.36 6.92
CA LYS A 65 5.66 -15.52 6.08
C LYS A 65 5.33 -15.17 4.63
N GLN A 66 6.20 -15.58 3.71
CA GLN A 66 5.86 -15.51 2.30
C GLN A 66 4.87 -16.62 1.96
N GLY A 67 3.77 -16.26 1.30
CA GLY A 67 2.80 -17.21 0.79
C GLY A 67 3.30 -17.91 -0.48
N ASN A 68 2.73 -19.07 -0.75
CA ASN A 68 2.95 -19.84 -1.97
C ASN A 68 1.85 -19.51 -3.00
N PRO A 69 2.19 -19.11 -4.24
CA PRO A 69 1.20 -18.82 -5.30
C PRO A 69 0.26 -19.99 -5.60
N ALA A 70 0.69 -21.24 -5.35
CA ALA A 70 -0.15 -22.42 -5.53
C ALA A 70 -1.24 -22.57 -4.45
N ILE A 71 -1.12 -21.86 -3.31
CA ILE A 71 -2.07 -21.90 -2.19
C ILE A 71 -2.68 -20.50 -2.07
N LYS A 72 -3.73 -20.23 -2.83
CA LYS A 72 -4.32 -18.90 -2.95
C LYS A 72 -5.84 -18.87 -2.79
N SER A 73 -6.36 -17.72 -2.39
CA SER A 73 -7.78 -17.40 -2.42
C SER A 73 -7.98 -16.00 -3.00
N THR A 74 -9.16 -15.75 -3.56
CA THR A 74 -9.55 -14.41 -4.01
C THR A 74 -10.68 -13.91 -3.12
N TYR A 75 -10.52 -12.70 -2.57
CA TYR A 75 -11.54 -12.02 -1.80
C TYR A 75 -11.65 -10.55 -2.27
N GLU A 76 -12.85 -10.09 -2.59
CA GLU A 76 -13.12 -8.71 -3.05
C GLU A 76 -12.21 -8.26 -4.22
N ASN A 77 -11.98 -9.15 -5.19
CA ASN A 77 -11.09 -8.95 -6.35
C ASN A 77 -9.60 -8.78 -6.01
N VAL A 78 -9.18 -9.19 -4.83
CA VAL A 78 -7.79 -9.21 -4.38
C VAL A 78 -7.37 -10.65 -4.13
N THR A 79 -6.18 -11.02 -4.57
CA THR A 79 -5.62 -12.36 -4.40
C THR A 79 -4.71 -12.39 -3.17
N PHE A 80 -4.87 -13.42 -2.37
CA PHE A 80 -4.11 -13.70 -1.15
C PHE A 80 -3.35 -15.00 -1.33
N TYR A 81 -2.07 -15.01 -0.99
CA TYR A 81 -1.24 -16.23 -0.97
C TYR A 81 -1.07 -16.69 0.47
N PHE A 82 -0.98 -18.00 0.67
CA PHE A 82 -0.84 -18.61 2.01
C PHE A 82 0.38 -19.52 2.05
N SER A 83 1.01 -19.57 3.21
CA SER A 83 2.17 -20.44 3.45
C SER A 83 1.77 -21.90 3.72
N SER A 84 0.49 -22.15 4.02
CA SER A 84 -0.05 -23.49 4.23
C SER A 84 -1.53 -23.60 3.85
N ALA A 85 -2.01 -24.83 3.66
CA ALA A 85 -3.42 -25.11 3.40
C ALA A 85 -4.30 -24.76 4.61
N GLU A 86 -3.79 -24.90 5.82
CA GLU A 86 -4.48 -24.57 7.07
C GLU A 86 -4.72 -23.07 7.15
N ASN A 87 -3.72 -22.24 6.84
CA ASN A 87 -3.88 -20.78 6.81
C ASN A 87 -4.90 -20.35 5.77
N LYS A 88 -4.86 -20.98 4.58
CA LYS A 88 -5.89 -20.75 3.55
C LYS A 88 -7.30 -21.08 4.08
N ALA A 89 -7.48 -22.23 4.71
CA ALA A 89 -8.78 -22.64 5.25
C ALA A 89 -9.30 -21.68 6.33
N LEU A 90 -8.42 -21.16 7.19
CA LEU A 90 -8.77 -20.14 8.18
C LEU A 90 -9.22 -18.84 7.50
N PHE A 91 -8.51 -18.39 6.47
CA PHE A 91 -8.88 -17.21 5.71
C PHE A 91 -10.22 -17.39 5.01
N ASP A 92 -10.42 -18.51 4.31
CA ASP A 92 -11.65 -18.77 3.56
C ASP A 92 -12.90 -18.80 4.47
N LYS A 93 -12.74 -19.23 5.72
CA LYS A 93 -13.80 -19.24 6.72
C LYS A 93 -14.18 -17.84 7.19
N GLU A 94 -13.21 -16.95 7.39
CA GLU A 94 -13.43 -15.61 7.95
C GLU A 94 -12.45 -14.57 7.37
N PRO A 95 -12.55 -14.22 6.06
CA PRO A 95 -11.56 -13.37 5.41
C PRO A 95 -11.34 -12.02 6.11
N THR A 96 -12.42 -11.39 6.55
CA THR A 96 -12.39 -10.04 7.15
C THR A 96 -11.53 -9.96 8.41
N ARG A 97 -11.39 -11.06 9.14
CA ARG A 97 -10.57 -11.16 10.35
C ARG A 97 -9.09 -10.93 10.09
N TYR A 98 -8.61 -11.34 8.91
CA TYR A 98 -7.18 -11.36 8.58
C TYR A 98 -6.75 -10.23 7.67
N LEU A 99 -7.67 -9.31 7.33
CA LEU A 99 -7.33 -8.16 6.51
C LEU A 99 -6.43 -7.19 7.28
N PRO A 100 -5.37 -6.66 6.66
CA PRO A 100 -4.60 -5.60 7.27
C PRO A 100 -5.42 -4.30 7.30
N GLU A 101 -5.23 -3.51 8.36
CA GLU A 101 -5.82 -2.17 8.44
C GLU A 101 -5.35 -1.33 7.24
N PHE A 102 -6.20 -0.42 6.82
CA PHE A 102 -5.92 0.51 5.72
C PHE A 102 -5.52 -0.18 4.40
N GLY A 103 -6.10 -1.34 4.11
CA GLY A 103 -5.81 -2.09 2.89
C GLY A 103 -4.35 -2.52 2.74
N GLY A 104 -3.58 -2.59 3.82
CA GLY A 104 -2.15 -2.93 3.80
C GLY A 104 -1.24 -1.78 3.37
N TYR A 105 -1.76 -0.55 3.24
CA TYR A 105 -0.91 0.64 3.09
C TYR A 105 -0.18 0.96 4.40
N CYS A 106 0.87 1.76 4.30
CA CYS A 106 1.63 2.24 5.44
C CYS A 106 0.73 3.01 6.41
N ALA A 107 0.47 2.46 7.61
CA ALA A 107 -0.42 3.08 8.58
C ALA A 107 0.02 4.49 8.98
N ASN A 108 1.35 4.73 9.10
CA ASN A 108 1.87 6.07 9.37
C ASN A 108 1.65 7.03 8.18
N GLY A 109 1.60 6.53 6.95
CA GLY A 109 1.23 7.34 5.79
C GLY A 109 -0.22 7.79 5.86
N ILE A 110 -1.12 6.91 6.33
CA ILE A 110 -2.55 7.24 6.46
C ILE A 110 -2.80 8.31 7.54
N VAL A 111 -1.96 8.45 8.57
CA VAL A 111 -1.99 9.57 9.52
C VAL A 111 -1.98 10.94 8.81
N TYR A 112 -1.43 10.98 7.60
CA TYR A 112 -1.35 12.18 6.75
C TYR A 112 -2.28 12.13 5.52
N ALA A 113 -3.23 11.20 5.49
CA ALA A 113 -4.08 10.91 4.33
C ALA A 113 -3.30 10.48 3.07
N ILE A 114 -2.11 9.90 3.24
CA ILE A 114 -1.22 9.50 2.15
C ILE A 114 -1.10 7.97 2.10
N PRO A 115 -1.71 7.29 1.13
CA PRO A 115 -1.60 5.84 0.97
C PRO A 115 -0.24 5.45 0.36
N TRP A 116 0.82 5.55 1.16
CA TRP A 116 2.14 5.01 0.83
C TRP A 116 2.12 3.48 0.87
N GLY A 117 2.88 2.84 0.00
CA GLY A 117 3.04 1.39 0.06
C GLY A 117 3.54 0.92 1.41
N GLY A 118 3.02 -0.20 1.86
CA GLY A 118 3.46 -0.89 3.08
C GLY A 118 4.35 -2.08 2.73
N ASP A 119 5.36 -2.32 3.54
CA ASP A 119 6.27 -3.46 3.44
C ASP A 119 5.79 -4.57 4.38
N ALA A 120 5.54 -5.75 3.83
CA ALA A 120 4.93 -6.87 4.54
C ALA A 120 5.74 -7.36 5.75
N ASP A 121 7.06 -7.19 5.73
CA ASP A 121 7.97 -7.56 6.83
C ASP A 121 8.04 -6.49 7.93
N THR A 122 7.47 -5.31 7.69
CA THR A 122 7.43 -4.21 8.66
C THR A 122 6.01 -3.98 9.17
N TRP A 123 5.66 -4.63 10.25
CA TRP A 123 4.29 -4.71 10.78
C TRP A 123 4.21 -4.62 12.30
N ARG A 124 2.99 -4.47 12.84
CA ARG A 124 2.62 -4.65 14.27
C ARG A 124 1.19 -5.16 14.38
N MET A 125 1.01 -6.06 15.35
CA MET A 125 -0.33 -6.34 15.88
C MET A 125 -0.62 -5.35 17.02
N LEU A 126 -1.70 -4.59 16.90
CA LEU A 126 -2.16 -3.66 17.92
C LEU A 126 -3.65 -3.95 18.17
N ASP A 127 -3.98 -4.37 19.39
CA ASP A 127 -5.36 -4.73 19.80
C ASP A 127 -6.02 -5.73 18.84
N GLY A 128 -5.28 -6.75 18.41
CA GLY A 128 -5.77 -7.81 17.53
C GLY A 128 -5.93 -7.40 16.05
N LYS A 129 -5.46 -6.22 15.67
CA LYS A 129 -5.48 -5.71 14.29
C LYS A 129 -4.09 -5.64 13.69
N LEU A 130 -3.98 -5.97 12.40
CA LEU A 130 -2.72 -5.97 11.67
C LEU A 130 -2.46 -4.60 11.03
N TYR A 131 -1.39 -3.94 11.44
CA TYR A 131 -0.89 -2.71 10.85
C TYR A 131 0.39 -2.95 10.08
N ILE A 132 0.44 -2.47 8.83
CA ILE A 132 1.60 -2.54 7.94
C ILE A 132 2.24 -1.17 7.85
N PHE A 133 3.56 -1.12 7.71
CA PHE A 133 4.32 0.14 7.63
C PHE A 133 5.29 0.12 6.43
N GLY A 134 5.66 1.28 5.93
CA GLY A 134 6.61 1.43 4.83
C GLY A 134 8.07 1.47 5.28
N GLY A 135 8.42 0.65 6.29
CA GLY A 135 9.74 0.55 6.87
C GLY A 135 9.80 0.89 8.36
N ALA A 136 10.92 0.52 9.02
CA ALA A 136 11.09 0.61 10.47
C ALA A 136 10.92 2.03 11.02
N GLY A 137 11.46 3.05 10.35
CA GLY A 137 11.31 4.44 10.78
C GLY A 137 9.85 4.91 10.80
N SER A 138 9.08 4.50 9.81
CA SER A 138 7.65 4.78 9.70
C SER A 138 6.85 4.08 10.81
N ARG A 139 7.18 2.83 11.10
CA ARG A 139 6.61 2.08 12.21
C ARG A 139 6.93 2.73 13.56
N ASP A 140 8.20 3.04 13.80
CA ASP A 140 8.65 3.61 15.07
C ASP A 140 8.01 4.99 15.31
N ALA A 141 7.86 5.81 14.27
CA ALA A 141 7.15 7.08 14.35
C ALA A 141 5.66 6.92 14.71
N PHE A 142 4.97 5.93 14.12
CA PHE A 142 3.58 5.62 14.49
C PHE A 142 3.45 5.19 15.95
N LEU A 143 4.43 4.45 16.46
CA LEU A 143 4.43 3.92 17.83
C LEU A 143 4.74 4.98 18.90
N LEU A 144 5.21 6.18 18.54
CA LEU A 144 5.41 7.28 19.51
C LEU A 144 4.11 7.72 20.19
N ASP A 145 3.00 7.69 19.46
CA ASP A 145 1.68 8.03 19.98
C ASP A 145 0.59 7.23 19.27
N VAL A 146 0.47 5.95 19.64
CA VAL A 146 -0.48 5.02 19.02
C VAL A 146 -1.94 5.52 19.09
N PRO A 147 -2.47 6.02 20.23
CA PRO A 147 -3.84 6.47 20.31
C PRO A 147 -4.15 7.60 19.31
N ARG A 148 -3.33 8.64 19.29
CA ARG A 148 -3.48 9.79 18.38
C ARG A 148 -3.32 9.38 16.92
N ASN A 149 -2.29 8.60 16.62
CA ASN A 149 -1.98 8.20 15.24
C ASN A 149 -3.06 7.28 14.67
N ARG A 150 -3.63 6.39 15.48
CA ARG A 150 -4.82 5.59 15.10
C ARG A 150 -6.02 6.47 14.82
N GLN A 151 -6.34 7.39 15.72
CA GLN A 151 -7.47 8.32 15.55
C GLN A 151 -7.35 9.11 14.24
N LEU A 152 -6.17 9.66 13.95
CA LEU A 152 -5.92 10.38 12.70
C LEU A 152 -6.01 9.48 11.47
N ALA A 153 -5.40 8.29 11.54
CA ALA A 153 -5.44 7.33 10.44
C ALA A 153 -6.86 6.85 10.16
N ASP A 154 -7.64 6.50 11.18
CA ASP A 154 -9.05 6.10 11.03
C ASP A 154 -9.89 7.23 10.43
N LYS A 155 -9.70 8.47 10.90
CA LYS A 155 -10.35 9.65 10.34
C LYS A 155 -10.07 9.78 8.85
N TYR A 156 -8.80 9.90 8.47
CA TYR A 156 -8.43 10.12 7.07
C TYR A 156 -8.71 8.93 6.16
N TRP A 157 -8.60 7.71 6.70
CA TRP A 157 -9.03 6.54 5.96
C TRP A 157 -10.50 6.61 5.56
N ASN A 158 -11.37 6.90 6.52
CA ASN A 158 -12.82 6.91 6.27
C ASN A 158 -13.29 8.14 5.49
N GLU A 159 -12.71 9.31 5.73
CA GLU A 159 -13.16 10.56 5.11
C GLU A 159 -12.56 10.78 3.70
N GLU A 160 -11.35 10.27 3.41
CA GLU A 160 -10.64 10.69 2.22
C GLU A 160 -10.02 9.55 1.41
N VAL A 161 -9.46 8.52 2.07
CA VAL A 161 -8.63 7.52 1.39
C VAL A 161 -9.47 6.35 0.90
N LYS A 162 -10.37 5.85 1.73
CA LYS A 162 -11.25 4.73 1.40
C LYS A 162 -12.11 5.09 0.18
N GLY A 163 -12.08 4.24 -0.85
CA GLY A 163 -12.80 4.48 -2.10
C GLY A 163 -12.09 5.44 -3.07
N SER A 164 -10.98 6.07 -2.67
CA SER A 164 -10.19 6.93 -3.57
C SER A 164 -9.25 6.12 -4.47
N ASN A 165 -8.69 6.79 -5.48
CA ASN A 165 -7.52 6.27 -6.20
C ASN A 165 -6.27 6.59 -5.40
N ALA A 166 -5.52 5.57 -4.97
CA ALA A 166 -4.34 5.75 -4.11
C ALA A 166 -3.25 6.64 -4.74
N PHE A 167 -3.07 6.60 -6.06
CA PHE A 167 -2.11 7.46 -6.74
C PHE A 167 -2.54 8.93 -6.70
N THR A 168 -3.79 9.21 -7.05
CA THR A 168 -4.34 10.57 -7.04
C THR A 168 -4.32 11.14 -5.61
N GLN A 169 -4.79 10.38 -4.63
CA GLN A 169 -4.81 10.79 -3.23
C GLN A 169 -3.40 11.11 -2.72
N ARG A 170 -2.43 10.23 -2.98
CA ARG A 170 -1.03 10.44 -2.61
C ARG A 170 -0.46 11.69 -3.25
N THR A 171 -0.68 11.87 -4.57
CA THR A 171 -0.17 13.03 -5.29
C THR A 171 -0.73 14.32 -4.72
N LEU A 172 -2.03 14.42 -4.52
CA LEU A 172 -2.66 15.61 -3.95
C LEU A 172 -2.11 15.93 -2.55
N ARG A 173 -1.98 14.93 -1.69
CA ARG A 173 -1.54 15.12 -0.30
C ARG A 173 -0.05 15.38 -0.13
N THR A 174 0.77 14.99 -1.09
CA THR A 174 2.21 15.27 -1.04
C THR A 174 2.59 16.59 -1.69
N THR A 175 1.82 17.09 -2.65
CA THR A 175 2.22 18.25 -3.46
C THR A 175 1.39 19.50 -3.18
N VAL A 176 0.06 19.38 -3.15
CA VAL A 176 -0.84 20.55 -3.18
C VAL A 176 -1.49 20.81 -1.83
N ASN A 177 -1.96 19.77 -1.16
CA ASN A 177 -2.86 19.89 0.00
C ASN A 177 -2.38 19.03 1.18
N ARG A 178 -1.21 19.34 1.72
CA ARG A 178 -0.69 18.69 2.92
C ARG A 178 -1.58 18.98 4.11
N VAL A 179 -1.77 17.99 4.99
CA VAL A 179 -2.43 18.21 6.28
C VAL A 179 -1.59 19.12 7.17
N ALA A 180 -2.23 19.90 8.05
CA ALA A 180 -1.54 20.87 8.90
C ALA A 180 -0.47 20.26 9.83
N HIS A 181 -0.67 18.99 10.23
CA HIS A 181 0.27 18.28 11.10
C HIS A 181 1.25 17.39 10.33
N TYR A 182 1.39 17.57 9.00
CA TYR A 182 2.33 16.81 8.18
C TYR A 182 3.76 16.96 8.71
N LYS A 183 4.45 15.82 8.79
CA LYS A 183 5.87 15.73 9.09
C LYS A 183 6.58 14.97 7.99
N SER A 184 7.73 15.47 7.59
CA SER A 184 8.63 14.80 6.67
C SER A 184 9.28 13.57 7.32
N GLY A 185 9.84 12.69 6.51
CA GLY A 185 10.59 11.54 7.04
C GLY A 185 11.78 11.94 7.94
N ALA A 186 12.43 13.07 7.65
CA ALA A 186 13.53 13.58 8.47
C ALA A 186 13.06 14.06 9.85
N GLU A 187 11.94 14.79 9.91
CA GLU A 187 11.34 15.22 11.18
C GLU A 187 10.90 14.04 12.02
N LEU A 188 10.24 13.05 11.42
CA LEU A 188 9.85 11.83 12.11
C LEU A 188 11.06 11.03 12.64
N ALA A 189 12.12 10.93 11.85
CA ALA A 189 13.36 10.28 12.29
C ALA A 189 14.00 10.99 13.48
N ALA A 190 13.99 12.33 13.50
CA ALA A 190 14.50 13.12 14.61
C ALA A 190 13.67 12.90 15.89
N GLU A 191 12.34 12.86 15.79
CA GLU A 191 11.46 12.59 16.93
C GLU A 191 11.67 11.18 17.49
N VAL A 192 11.77 10.16 16.63
CA VAL A 192 12.08 8.79 17.04
C VAL A 192 13.43 8.72 17.75
N ALA A 193 14.44 9.42 17.24
CA ALA A 193 15.75 9.46 17.86
C ALA A 193 15.75 10.17 19.22
N ALA A 194 14.95 11.23 19.36
CA ALA A 194 14.79 11.96 20.62
C ALA A 194 14.08 11.11 21.69
N ALA A 195 13.08 10.32 21.30
CA ALA A 195 12.33 9.45 22.21
C ALA A 195 13.12 8.22 22.71
N LYS A 196 14.24 7.89 22.09
CA LYS A 196 15.13 6.77 22.49
C LYS A 196 16.25 7.19 23.45
N LYS A 197 16.37 8.47 23.77
CA LYS A 197 17.34 9.02 24.74
C LYS A 197 16.73 9.06 26.14
#